data_4242d751a9d44324d872bdd710806600
#
_entry.id   4242d751a9d44324d872bdd710806600
#
_cell.length_a   1.000
_cell.length_b   1.000
_cell.length_c   1.000
_cell.angle_alpha   90.00
_cell.angle_beta   90.00
_cell.angle_gamma   90.00
#
_symmetry.space_group_name_H-M   'P 1'
#
loop_
_entity.id
_entity.type
_entity.pdbx_description
1 polymer ?
#
loop_
_entity_poly.entity_id
_entity_poly.type
_entity_poly.pdbx_seq_one_letter_code
_entity_poly.pdbx_strand_id
1 'polypeptide(L)'
;LTEAGITVRRRLTTRDVTAAGTWIDPDTGATGTTYPYTDSLLTAQRIHDGAILTARREDLVREFDPITPAPAVAVGDHAVLVSTTMEDITDALTGASRYISATLSTRAGILITSHPALRDAMLHLALDHERAATNVWTHLARQLRGRPRTDALTIAAVCYCLITDTVRAGIAADLDAALAEYRE
;
A
#
# COMPACT_ATOMS: atom_id res chain seq x y z
N LEU A 1 12.27 0.62 -28.09
CA LEU A 1 11.66 1.91 -27.72
C LEU A 1 11.34 2.74 -28.98
N THR A 2 12.18 2.72 -30.01
CA THR A 2 11.94 3.39 -31.30
C THR A 2 10.74 2.79 -32.05
N GLU A 3 10.52 1.49 -31.97
CA GLU A 3 9.34 0.82 -32.56
C GLU A 3 8.02 1.24 -31.91
N ALA A 4 8.06 1.70 -30.65
CA ALA A 4 6.90 2.22 -29.91
C ALA A 4 6.69 3.74 -30.10
N GLY A 5 7.40 4.37 -31.03
CA GLY A 5 7.31 5.82 -31.27
C GLY A 5 7.93 6.70 -30.17
N ILE A 6 8.69 6.11 -29.24
CA ILE A 6 9.37 6.84 -28.17
C ILE A 6 10.72 7.35 -28.64
N THR A 7 10.90 8.66 -28.67
CA THR A 7 12.19 9.27 -28.99
C THR A 7 13.09 9.29 -27.76
N VAL A 8 14.17 8.50 -27.80
CA VAL A 8 15.21 8.53 -26.78
C VAL A 8 16.17 9.69 -27.10
N ARG A 9 16.14 10.74 -26.29
CA ARG A 9 17.00 11.90 -26.48
C ARG A 9 18.42 11.69 -25.98
N ARG A 10 18.59 10.91 -24.93
CA ARG A 10 19.88 10.63 -24.29
C ARG A 10 19.80 9.34 -23.47
N ARG A 11 20.88 8.57 -23.49
CA ARG A 11 21.06 7.41 -22.61
C ARG A 11 22.12 7.75 -21.58
N LEU A 12 21.85 7.47 -20.33
CA LEU A 12 22.83 7.58 -19.26
C LEU A 12 22.88 6.24 -18.53
N THR A 13 24.09 5.71 -18.32
CA THR A 13 24.30 4.46 -17.62
C THR A 13 25.02 4.74 -16.30
N THR A 14 24.52 4.21 -15.22
CA THR A 14 25.16 4.21 -13.89
C THR A 14 25.01 2.85 -13.25
N ARG A 15 25.89 2.52 -12.33
CA ARG A 15 25.84 1.26 -11.61
C ARG A 15 24.67 1.20 -10.63
N ASP A 16 24.38 2.32 -9.97
CA ASP A 16 23.31 2.44 -8.98
C ASP A 16 22.75 3.86 -9.05
N VAL A 17 21.44 3.95 -9.30
CA VAL A 17 20.72 5.23 -9.34
C VAL A 17 20.34 5.76 -7.97
N THR A 18 20.49 4.94 -6.92
CA THR A 18 20.11 5.26 -5.55
C THR A 18 21.27 5.76 -4.70
N ALA A 19 22.49 5.61 -5.17
CA ALA A 19 23.72 5.97 -4.46
C ALA A 19 24.53 7.03 -5.19
N ALA A 20 25.40 7.69 -4.44
CA ALA A 20 26.45 8.54 -5.03
C ALA A 20 27.38 7.71 -5.93
N GLY A 21 27.68 8.20 -7.10
CA GLY A 21 28.54 7.51 -8.07
C GLY A 21 28.79 8.31 -9.31
N THR A 22 29.05 7.63 -10.41
CA THR A 22 29.25 8.25 -11.72
C THR A 22 28.27 7.69 -12.75
N TRP A 23 27.86 8.51 -13.68
CA TRP A 23 27.17 8.09 -14.88
C TRP A 23 28.07 8.28 -16.11
N ILE A 24 27.81 7.51 -17.15
CA ILE A 24 28.41 7.63 -18.45
C ILE A 24 27.32 7.67 -19.52
N ASP A 25 27.48 8.53 -20.49
CA ASP A 25 26.72 8.54 -21.73
C ASP A 25 27.46 7.65 -22.74
N PRO A 26 26.96 6.47 -23.09
CA PRO A 26 27.66 5.55 -23.99
C PRO A 26 27.74 6.04 -25.44
N ASP A 27 26.90 7.02 -25.81
CA ASP A 27 26.87 7.54 -27.18
C ASP A 27 27.91 8.65 -27.36
N THR A 28 28.22 9.43 -26.33
CA THR A 28 29.14 10.57 -26.39
C THR A 28 30.39 10.40 -25.57
N GLY A 29 30.47 9.41 -24.69
CA GLY A 29 31.54 9.22 -23.73
C GLY A 29 31.55 10.25 -22.58
N ALA A 30 30.58 11.15 -22.52
CA ALA A 30 30.46 12.13 -21.45
C ALA A 30 30.19 11.43 -20.11
N THR A 31 30.80 11.96 -19.06
CA THR A 31 30.64 11.43 -17.68
C THR A 31 30.19 12.54 -16.74
N GLY A 32 29.58 12.15 -15.63
CA GLY A 32 29.21 13.06 -14.55
C GLY A 32 28.95 12.33 -13.25
N THR A 33 28.53 13.05 -12.23
CA THR A 33 28.29 12.51 -10.88
C THR A 33 26.81 12.23 -10.69
N THR A 34 26.48 11.08 -10.06
CA THR A 34 25.17 10.83 -9.46
C THR A 34 25.21 11.18 -7.98
N TYR A 35 24.11 11.70 -7.47
CA TYR A 35 23.92 11.95 -6.05
C TYR A 35 22.91 10.96 -5.50
N PRO A 36 22.96 10.62 -4.18
CA PRO A 36 21.92 9.84 -3.58
C PRO A 36 20.55 10.47 -3.84
N TYR A 37 19.54 9.65 -4.07
CA TYR A 37 18.18 10.16 -4.31
C TYR A 37 17.68 10.99 -3.10
N THR A 38 18.18 10.72 -1.90
CA THR A 38 17.89 11.47 -0.66
C THR A 38 18.27 12.95 -0.75
N ASP A 39 19.24 13.30 -1.58
CA ASP A 39 19.75 14.66 -1.72
C ASP A 39 18.99 15.47 -2.79
N SER A 40 17.98 14.84 -3.43
CA SER A 40 17.21 15.53 -4.47
C SER A 40 16.12 16.43 -3.88
N LEU A 41 15.89 17.58 -4.53
CA LEU A 41 14.80 18.49 -4.16
C LEU A 41 13.43 17.79 -4.24
N LEU A 42 13.25 16.89 -5.21
CA LEU A 42 12.02 16.10 -5.36
C LEU A 42 11.79 15.17 -4.16
N THR A 43 12.86 14.57 -3.63
CA THR A 43 12.82 13.75 -2.42
C THR A 43 12.42 14.60 -1.21
N ALA A 44 13.05 15.75 -1.03
CA ALA A 44 12.72 16.68 0.05
C ALA A 44 11.25 17.12 -0.02
N GLN A 45 10.75 17.44 -1.23
CA GLN A 45 9.36 17.80 -1.44
C GLN A 45 8.41 16.64 -1.09
N ARG A 46 8.70 15.42 -1.54
CA ARG A 46 7.86 14.26 -1.22
C ARG A 46 7.83 13.95 0.28
N ILE A 47 8.96 14.09 0.98
CA ILE A 47 9.00 13.94 2.45
C ILE A 47 8.15 15.03 3.13
N HIS A 48 8.27 16.27 2.66
CA HIS A 48 7.43 17.37 3.13
C HIS A 48 5.94 17.08 2.95
N ASP A 49 5.57 16.47 1.84
CA ASP A 49 4.19 16.06 1.53
C ASP A 49 3.76 14.77 2.29
N GLY A 50 4.59 14.29 3.21
CA GLY A 50 4.30 13.14 4.08
C GLY A 50 4.53 11.78 3.43
N ALA A 51 5.26 11.69 2.30
CA ALA A 51 5.62 10.42 1.70
C ALA A 51 6.78 9.76 2.46
N ILE A 52 6.66 8.47 2.74
CA ILE A 52 7.75 7.64 3.24
C ILE A 52 8.54 7.15 2.03
N LEU A 53 9.81 7.53 1.94
CA LEU A 53 10.70 7.08 0.88
C LEU A 53 11.56 5.91 1.37
N THR A 54 11.41 4.79 0.70
CA THR A 54 12.15 3.57 1.00
C THR A 54 13.06 3.22 -0.17
N ALA A 55 14.35 2.95 0.11
CA ALA A 55 15.37 2.74 -0.91
C ALA A 55 15.24 1.38 -1.62
N ARG A 56 14.67 0.37 -0.93
CA ARG A 56 14.66 -1.02 -1.38
C ARG A 56 13.24 -1.57 -1.42
N ARG A 57 12.93 -2.35 -2.47
CA ARG A 57 11.64 -3.05 -2.58
C ARG A 57 11.38 -3.98 -1.39
N GLU A 58 12.42 -4.63 -0.87
CA GLU A 58 12.30 -5.53 0.28
C GLU A 58 11.80 -4.83 1.54
N ASP A 59 12.19 -3.57 1.74
CA ASP A 59 11.72 -2.78 2.88
C ASP A 59 10.22 -2.43 2.71
N LEU A 60 9.79 -2.14 1.48
CA LEU A 60 8.37 -1.94 1.18
C LEU A 60 7.54 -3.22 1.39
N VAL A 61 8.09 -4.39 1.01
CA VAL A 61 7.43 -5.68 1.26
C VAL A 61 7.23 -5.89 2.76
N ARG A 62 8.24 -5.56 3.60
CA ARG A 62 8.14 -5.68 5.06
C ARG A 62 7.05 -4.81 5.69
N GLU A 63 6.64 -3.72 5.02
CA GLU A 63 5.50 -2.92 5.49
C GLU A 63 4.20 -3.73 5.57
N PHE A 64 4.11 -4.81 4.80
CA PHE A 64 2.96 -5.73 4.79
C PHE A 64 3.16 -6.99 5.64
N ASP A 65 4.30 -7.14 6.32
CA ASP A 65 4.57 -8.32 7.14
C ASP A 65 3.49 -8.52 8.22
N PRO A 66 3.08 -9.76 8.46
CA PRO A 66 2.12 -10.06 9.51
C PRO A 66 2.61 -9.60 10.88
N ILE A 67 1.72 -8.98 11.64
CA ILE A 67 1.92 -8.64 13.05
C ILE A 67 1.03 -9.53 13.92
N THR A 68 1.02 -9.28 15.24
CA THR A 68 0.13 -10.00 16.16
C THR A 68 -1.30 -9.98 15.64
N PRO A 69 -1.95 -11.15 15.51
CA PRO A 69 -3.33 -11.23 15.05
C PRO A 69 -4.28 -10.45 15.94
N ALA A 70 -5.30 -9.83 15.35
CA ALA A 70 -6.37 -9.22 16.11
C ALA A 70 -7.14 -10.27 16.93
N PRO A 71 -7.67 -9.92 18.11
CA PRO A 71 -8.47 -10.83 18.93
C PRO A 71 -9.70 -11.35 18.16
N ALA A 72 -10.08 -12.58 18.44
CA ALA A 72 -11.34 -13.14 17.96
C ALA A 72 -12.53 -12.37 18.54
N VAL A 73 -13.62 -12.30 17.78
CA VAL A 73 -14.87 -11.69 18.21
C VAL A 73 -16.00 -12.73 18.15
N ALA A 74 -16.90 -12.69 19.10
CA ALA A 74 -18.16 -13.39 18.99
C ALA A 74 -19.07 -12.62 18.03
N VAL A 75 -19.53 -13.29 16.99
CA VAL A 75 -20.49 -12.71 16.04
C VAL A 75 -21.87 -12.80 16.69
N GLY A 76 -22.36 -11.66 17.17
CA GLY A 76 -23.73 -11.50 17.68
C GLY A 76 -24.70 -11.03 16.61
N ASP A 77 -25.40 -9.93 16.90
CA ASP A 77 -26.27 -9.29 15.92
C ASP A 77 -25.48 -8.73 14.73
N HIS A 78 -25.86 -9.16 13.52
CA HIS A 78 -25.17 -8.78 12.29
C HIS A 78 -25.29 -7.27 12.00
N ALA A 79 -26.46 -6.66 12.28
CA ALA A 79 -26.65 -5.22 12.05
C ALA A 79 -25.74 -4.40 12.98
N VAL A 80 -25.58 -4.81 14.23
CA VAL A 80 -24.66 -4.19 15.18
C VAL A 80 -23.21 -4.38 14.73
N LEU A 81 -22.85 -5.58 14.25
CA LEU A 81 -21.50 -5.83 13.71
C LEU A 81 -21.19 -4.91 12.52
N VAL A 82 -22.13 -4.73 11.59
CA VAL A 82 -21.96 -3.85 10.43
C VAL A 82 -21.84 -2.40 10.88
N SER A 83 -22.80 -1.87 11.66
CA SER A 83 -22.80 -0.45 12.06
C SER A 83 -21.55 -0.08 12.83
N THR A 84 -21.19 -0.85 13.87
CA THR A 84 -19.99 -0.54 14.67
C THR A 84 -18.69 -0.67 13.87
N THR A 85 -18.62 -1.59 12.90
CA THR A 85 -17.42 -1.73 12.06
C THR A 85 -17.30 -0.57 11.08
N MET A 86 -18.41 -0.15 10.47
CA MET A 86 -18.43 0.99 9.56
C MET A 86 -18.10 2.30 10.27
N GLU A 87 -18.65 2.51 11.49
CA GLU A 87 -18.30 3.65 12.34
C GLU A 87 -16.81 3.69 12.67
N ASP A 88 -16.25 2.58 13.17
CA ASP A 88 -14.83 2.50 13.52
C ASP A 88 -13.90 2.71 12.31
N ILE A 89 -14.27 2.20 11.12
CA ILE A 89 -13.51 2.46 9.89
C ILE A 89 -13.59 3.94 9.52
N THR A 90 -14.78 4.53 9.56
CA THR A 90 -14.97 5.95 9.26
C THR A 90 -14.16 6.83 10.20
N ASP A 91 -14.19 6.54 11.50
CA ASP A 91 -13.39 7.25 12.50
C ASP A 91 -11.88 7.12 12.26
N ALA A 92 -11.43 5.92 11.87
CA ALA A 92 -10.03 5.70 11.53
C ALA A 92 -9.61 6.46 10.26
N LEU A 93 -10.49 6.56 9.26
CA LEU A 93 -10.22 7.28 8.01
C LEU A 93 -10.22 8.80 8.19
N THR A 94 -11.15 9.32 9.00
CA THR A 94 -11.30 10.77 9.25
C THR A 94 -10.35 11.29 10.34
N GLY A 95 -9.72 10.39 11.09
CA GLY A 95 -8.92 10.73 12.26
C GLY A 95 -9.76 11.22 13.45
N ALA A 96 -11.07 10.95 13.45
CA ALA A 96 -11.97 11.30 14.53
C ALA A 96 -11.64 10.54 15.83
N SER A 97 -11.12 9.33 15.71
CA SER A 97 -10.59 8.55 16.82
C SER A 97 -9.07 8.37 16.71
N ARG A 98 -8.37 8.55 17.83
CA ARG A 98 -6.94 8.19 17.96
C ARG A 98 -6.72 6.71 18.24
N TYR A 99 -7.77 6.00 18.58
CA TYR A 99 -7.71 4.59 18.95
C TYR A 99 -8.45 3.74 17.92
N ILE A 100 -7.71 2.87 17.26
CA ILE A 100 -8.31 1.82 16.45
C ILE A 100 -8.69 0.68 17.41
N SER A 101 -9.95 0.27 17.39
CA SER A 101 -10.43 -0.85 18.19
C SER A 101 -9.58 -2.11 17.94
N ALA A 102 -9.13 -2.76 19.01
CA ALA A 102 -8.31 -3.98 18.89
C ALA A 102 -8.99 -5.09 18.07
N THR A 103 -10.33 -5.08 18.00
CA THR A 103 -11.13 -6.08 17.27
C THR A 103 -11.53 -5.61 15.86
N LEU A 104 -11.18 -4.40 15.45
CA LEU A 104 -11.61 -3.86 14.16
C LEU A 104 -11.18 -4.74 13.00
N SER A 105 -9.92 -5.22 12.99
CA SER A 105 -9.42 -6.07 11.91
C SER A 105 -10.23 -7.35 11.78
N THR A 106 -10.56 -8.02 12.90
CA THR A 106 -11.37 -9.24 12.86
C THR A 106 -12.79 -8.96 12.36
N ARG A 107 -13.44 -7.90 12.85
CA ARG A 107 -14.79 -7.52 12.40
C ARG A 107 -14.82 -7.14 10.93
N ALA A 108 -13.89 -6.29 10.49
CA ALA A 108 -13.75 -5.91 9.09
C ALA A 108 -13.47 -7.14 8.21
N GLY A 109 -12.55 -8.02 8.64
CA GLY A 109 -12.23 -9.26 7.94
C GLY A 109 -13.44 -10.15 7.73
N ILE A 110 -14.30 -10.32 8.75
CA ILE A 110 -15.56 -11.09 8.64
C ILE A 110 -16.45 -10.45 7.56
N LEU A 111 -16.66 -9.14 7.60
CA LEU A 111 -17.58 -8.44 6.71
C LEU A 111 -17.12 -8.45 5.25
N ILE A 112 -15.85 -8.10 4.98
CA ILE A 112 -15.33 -8.04 3.60
C ILE A 112 -15.30 -9.41 2.94
N THR A 113 -15.09 -10.48 3.72
CA THR A 113 -15.04 -11.85 3.20
C THR A 113 -16.43 -12.43 2.95
N SER A 114 -17.40 -12.09 3.82
CA SER A 114 -18.74 -12.68 3.77
C SER A 114 -19.70 -11.88 2.88
N HIS A 115 -19.46 -10.58 2.69
CA HIS A 115 -20.40 -9.67 2.04
C HIS A 115 -19.69 -8.75 1.03
N PRO A 116 -19.62 -9.12 -0.27
CA PRO A 116 -18.97 -8.30 -1.31
C PRO A 116 -19.49 -6.86 -1.36
N ALA A 117 -20.80 -6.64 -1.17
CA ALA A 117 -21.38 -5.30 -1.17
C ALA A 117 -20.84 -4.41 0.00
N LEU A 118 -20.57 -5.00 1.17
CA LEU A 118 -19.95 -4.26 2.28
C LEU A 118 -18.48 -3.98 2.00
N ARG A 119 -17.76 -4.89 1.37
CA ARG A 119 -16.40 -4.65 0.91
C ARG A 119 -16.35 -3.45 -0.05
N ASP A 120 -17.27 -3.40 -1.01
CA ASP A 120 -17.35 -2.32 -1.98
C ASP A 120 -17.75 -0.99 -1.32
N ALA A 121 -18.65 -1.03 -0.33
CA ALA A 121 -19.00 0.15 0.47
C ALA A 121 -17.79 0.68 1.28
N MET A 122 -17.02 -0.22 1.91
CA MET A 122 -15.80 0.16 2.63
C MET A 122 -14.73 0.74 1.72
N LEU A 123 -14.61 0.23 0.48
CA LEU A 123 -13.74 0.81 -0.53
C LEU A 123 -14.23 2.21 -0.95
N HIS A 124 -15.54 2.39 -1.06
CA HIS A 124 -16.12 3.70 -1.40
C HIS A 124 -15.80 4.77 -0.35
N LEU A 125 -15.80 4.41 0.95
CA LEU A 125 -15.38 5.32 2.02
C LEU A 125 -13.93 5.80 1.90
N ALA A 126 -13.09 5.08 1.15
CA ALA A 126 -11.70 5.47 0.93
C ALA A 126 -11.53 6.64 -0.05
N LEU A 127 -12.53 6.93 -0.90
CA LEU A 127 -12.39 7.89 -2.01
C LEU A 127 -12.12 9.33 -1.58
N ASP A 128 -12.51 9.71 -0.38
CA ASP A 128 -12.24 11.05 0.16
C ASP A 128 -11.11 11.04 1.21
N HIS A 129 -10.53 9.86 1.48
CA HIS A 129 -9.53 9.65 2.53
C HIS A 129 -8.42 8.68 2.11
N GLU A 130 -7.99 8.73 0.85
CA GLU A 130 -7.16 7.71 0.19
C GLU A 130 -5.86 7.41 0.96
N ARG A 131 -5.16 8.45 1.45
CA ARG A 131 -3.91 8.26 2.23
C ARG A 131 -4.17 7.60 3.59
N ALA A 132 -5.24 7.97 4.28
CA ALA A 132 -5.62 7.33 5.53
C ALA A 132 -6.04 5.87 5.27
N ALA A 133 -6.77 5.63 4.18
CA ALA A 133 -7.21 4.31 3.79
C ALA A 133 -6.05 3.35 3.50
N THR A 134 -4.97 3.79 2.84
CA THR A 134 -3.78 2.94 2.65
C THR A 134 -3.23 2.47 3.99
N ASN A 135 -3.10 3.36 4.97
CA ASN A 135 -2.58 3.02 6.30
C ASN A 135 -3.52 2.08 7.07
N VAL A 136 -4.81 2.39 7.07
CA VAL A 136 -5.83 1.58 7.75
C VAL A 136 -5.86 0.17 7.17
N TRP A 137 -6.05 0.02 5.85
CA TRP A 137 -6.18 -1.30 5.23
C TRP A 137 -4.88 -2.11 5.27
N THR A 138 -3.72 -1.49 5.17
CA THR A 138 -2.44 -2.17 5.39
C THR A 138 -2.34 -2.68 6.83
N HIS A 139 -2.70 -1.87 7.82
CA HIS A 139 -2.70 -2.29 9.23
C HIS A 139 -3.66 -3.47 9.48
N LEU A 140 -4.90 -3.38 8.97
CA LEU A 140 -5.88 -4.47 9.08
C LEU A 140 -5.36 -5.75 8.42
N ALA A 141 -4.82 -5.67 7.20
CA ALA A 141 -4.25 -6.83 6.50
C ALA A 141 -3.11 -7.50 7.27
N ARG A 142 -2.28 -6.73 7.96
CA ARG A 142 -1.18 -7.27 8.78
C ARG A 142 -1.67 -8.06 10.00
N GLN A 143 -2.81 -7.70 10.56
CA GLN A 143 -3.42 -8.41 11.69
C GLN A 143 -4.28 -9.61 11.27
N LEU A 144 -4.69 -9.68 10.02
CA LEU A 144 -5.52 -10.75 9.48
C LEU A 144 -4.67 -11.93 8.99
N ARG A 145 -5.33 -13.09 8.80
CA ARG A 145 -4.74 -14.32 8.25
C ARG A 145 -5.71 -14.95 7.23
N GLY A 146 -5.16 -15.75 6.33
CA GLY A 146 -5.97 -16.45 5.32
C GLY A 146 -6.78 -15.51 4.43
N ARG A 147 -7.98 -15.93 4.04
CA ARG A 147 -8.84 -15.18 3.11
C ARG A 147 -9.17 -13.75 3.54
N PRO A 148 -9.51 -13.44 4.81
CA PRO A 148 -9.70 -12.05 5.23
C PRO A 148 -8.47 -11.15 4.99
N ARG A 149 -7.25 -11.70 5.13
CA ARG A 149 -6.02 -10.96 4.81
C ARG A 149 -5.93 -10.67 3.32
N THR A 150 -6.21 -11.65 2.47
CA THR A 150 -6.22 -11.52 1.01
C THR A 150 -7.19 -10.41 0.59
N ASP A 151 -8.45 -10.48 1.05
CA ASP A 151 -9.45 -9.46 0.74
C ASP A 151 -9.03 -8.04 1.22
N ALA A 152 -8.40 -7.93 2.39
CA ALA A 152 -7.89 -6.67 2.91
C ALA A 152 -6.69 -6.13 2.10
N LEU A 153 -5.78 -7.01 1.61
CA LEU A 153 -4.67 -6.63 0.73
C LEU A 153 -5.19 -6.12 -0.62
N THR A 154 -6.25 -6.73 -1.16
CA THR A 154 -6.89 -6.25 -2.39
C THR A 154 -7.40 -4.81 -2.20
N ILE A 155 -8.08 -4.52 -1.09
CA ILE A 155 -8.54 -3.16 -0.78
C ILE A 155 -7.35 -2.21 -0.64
N ALA A 156 -6.30 -2.61 0.09
CA ALA A 156 -5.09 -1.81 0.24
C ALA A 156 -4.44 -1.50 -1.11
N ALA A 157 -4.34 -2.49 -2.01
CA ALA A 157 -3.80 -2.31 -3.36
C ALA A 157 -4.59 -1.24 -4.15
N VAL A 158 -5.92 -1.30 -4.11
CA VAL A 158 -6.78 -0.28 -4.75
C VAL A 158 -6.52 1.10 -4.13
N CYS A 159 -6.46 1.21 -2.80
CA CYS A 159 -6.18 2.48 -2.13
C CYS A 159 -4.80 3.05 -2.52
N TYR A 160 -3.78 2.21 -2.66
CA TYR A 160 -2.47 2.63 -3.15
C TYR A 160 -2.52 3.09 -4.62
N CYS A 161 -3.33 2.46 -5.48
CA CYS A 161 -3.56 2.94 -6.84
C CYS A 161 -4.18 4.35 -6.84
N LEU A 162 -5.14 4.63 -5.96
CA LEU A 162 -5.79 5.93 -5.86
C LEU A 162 -4.80 7.07 -5.54
N ILE A 163 -3.79 6.80 -4.73
CA ILE A 163 -2.72 7.77 -4.43
C ILE A 163 -1.53 7.70 -5.39
N THR A 164 -1.65 6.94 -6.48
CA THR A 164 -0.58 6.73 -7.49
C THR A 164 0.70 6.06 -6.96
N ASP A 165 0.63 5.37 -5.82
CA ASP A 165 1.73 4.53 -5.32
C ASP A 165 1.64 3.12 -5.93
N THR A 166 1.98 3.03 -7.21
CA THR A 166 1.89 1.79 -7.99
C THR A 166 2.84 0.70 -7.51
N VAL A 167 3.90 1.06 -6.80
CA VAL A 167 4.87 0.08 -6.25
C VAL A 167 4.24 -0.68 -5.09
N ARG A 168 3.67 0.05 -4.09
CA ARG A 168 2.98 -0.60 -2.97
C ARG A 168 1.69 -1.30 -3.42
N ALA A 169 0.98 -0.73 -4.40
CA ALA A 169 -0.17 -1.40 -5.00
C ALA A 169 0.21 -2.76 -5.60
N GLY A 170 1.29 -2.82 -6.38
CA GLY A 170 1.80 -4.07 -6.96
C GLY A 170 2.23 -5.08 -5.89
N ILE A 171 2.94 -4.63 -4.83
CA ILE A 171 3.35 -5.51 -3.73
C ILE A 171 2.13 -6.11 -3.02
N ALA A 172 1.11 -5.31 -2.72
CA ALA A 172 -0.10 -5.79 -2.06
C ALA A 172 -0.84 -6.81 -2.92
N ALA A 173 -0.93 -6.58 -4.24
CA ALA A 173 -1.54 -7.50 -5.20
C ALA A 173 -0.73 -8.81 -5.36
N ASP A 174 0.61 -8.74 -5.43
CA ASP A 174 1.48 -9.92 -5.50
C ASP A 174 1.32 -10.81 -4.25
N LEU A 175 1.23 -10.20 -3.07
CA LEU A 175 1.00 -10.91 -1.80
C LEU A 175 -0.39 -11.54 -1.74
N ASP A 176 -1.41 -10.89 -2.30
CA ASP A 176 -2.76 -11.43 -2.45
C ASP A 176 -2.74 -12.70 -3.33
N ALA A 177 -2.15 -12.62 -4.51
CA ALA A 177 -2.03 -13.73 -5.45
C ALA A 177 -1.28 -14.93 -4.84
N ALA A 178 -0.14 -14.69 -4.19
CA ALA A 178 0.64 -15.74 -3.53
C ALA A 178 -0.15 -16.43 -2.41
N LEU A 179 -0.95 -15.70 -1.62
CA LEU A 179 -1.81 -16.27 -0.58
C LEU A 179 -2.98 -17.06 -1.16
N ALA A 180 -3.46 -16.73 -2.36
CA ALA A 180 -4.52 -17.47 -3.04
C ALA A 180 -4.04 -18.85 -3.53
N GLU A 181 -2.81 -18.95 -4.07
CA GLU A 181 -2.21 -20.20 -4.56
C GLU A 181 -2.00 -21.25 -3.45
N TYR A 182 -1.76 -20.85 -2.20
CA TYR A 182 -1.61 -21.78 -1.08
C TYR A 182 -2.93 -22.41 -0.58
N ARG A 183 -4.06 -22.16 -1.26
CA ARG A 183 -5.39 -22.65 -0.86
C ARG A 183 -5.93 -23.80 -1.70
N GLU A 184 -5.24 -24.16 -2.79
CA GLU A 184 -5.54 -25.33 -3.60
C GLU A 184 -4.77 -26.58 -3.13
#